data_7c5a1d20d4ee748cbe62d7e237b1ae7d
#
_entry.id   7c5a1d20d4ee748cbe62d7e237b1ae7d
#
_cell.length_a   1.000
_cell.length_b   1.000
_cell.length_c   1.000
_cell.angle_alpha   90.00
_cell.angle_beta   90.00
_cell.angle_gamma   90.00
#
_symmetry.space_group_name_H-M   'P 1'
#
loop_
_entity.id
_entity.type
_entity.pdbx_description
1 polymer ?
#
loop_
_entity_poly.entity_id
_entity_poly.type
_entity_poly.pdbx_seq_one_letter_code
_entity_poly.pdbx_strand_id
1 'polypeptide(L)'
;MANWYSQSPDVPGTVFADIEQITGTVAKYFPIYSTQMHFDMVSMKCNADPLTLEKNFEALRTEMKALGYIPMISNEVGAYVIHVVKKPHEKFRGPWLNLILLFVTIASTIIAGSALWASAFDTGGILEGGNILNGALYFAFPLMLILGIHEMAHFMAAKRHGVAASLPFFIPAPFILGTMGAFISIREPIPSKKALLDIGFAGPIAGFIIAIPVLCLGLVMSGDMPVAVQGDTIPGGTMLIGTSVLFEAFMMLFSLPAGAGIHPLAFAGWVGFFVTALNLLPVGQLDGGHIARALLGERSRWASYGAMGMMLFMGLVFSSSWLFFALLIMFMGLRHPPPLNDVTVLPDARKVIGVAAALMLILCFVPIPISEEPVNYDFAFQRADATMEGASYSHSMDIFTSSVWQNTSFPFRILNNGNMPLELEFSVSIKANASEPQNLTAWVSVTGDANATVSDRFNATLGIEEDVHLNLNMRFSPVLNNSTVTIYLNETAYDWPSLDDTAHPEQHGMTLTVNFRRP
;
A
#
# COMPACT_ATOMS: atom_id res chain seq x y z
N MET A 1 5.34 -17.79 16.73
CA MET A 1 5.72 -19.21 16.77
C MET A 1 6.27 -19.55 18.14
N ALA A 2 5.78 -20.63 18.71
CA ALA A 2 6.23 -21.08 20.02
C ALA A 2 7.72 -21.35 20.00
N ASN A 3 8.38 -20.88 21.05
CA ASN A 3 9.79 -21.15 21.32
C ASN A 3 9.92 -22.66 21.58
N TRP A 4 10.22 -23.46 20.58
CA TRP A 4 10.33 -24.93 20.65
C TRP A 4 11.33 -25.39 21.71
N TYR A 5 12.15 -24.47 22.23
CA TYR A 5 13.20 -24.73 23.19
C TYR A 5 12.83 -24.39 24.65
N SER A 6 11.66 -23.79 24.94
CA SER A 6 11.39 -23.25 26.27
C SER A 6 10.11 -23.68 26.96
N GLN A 7 9.34 -24.64 26.41
CA GLN A 7 8.11 -25.11 27.06
C GLN A 7 8.00 -26.64 27.11
N SER A 8 8.57 -27.23 28.12
CA SER A 8 8.02 -28.47 28.70
C SER A 8 8.17 -28.44 30.23
N PRO A 9 7.09 -28.13 30.95
CA PRO A 9 7.02 -28.39 32.38
C PRO A 9 6.40 -29.73 32.65
N ASP A 10 6.95 -30.82 32.12
CA ASP A 10 6.45 -32.16 32.47
C ASP A 10 7.59 -33.17 32.69
N VAL A 11 7.81 -33.41 33.97
CA VAL A 11 8.36 -34.59 34.63
C VAL A 11 9.75 -35.09 34.20
N PRO A 12 10.77 -34.97 35.09
CA PRO A 12 12.17 -35.39 34.84
C PRO A 12 12.40 -36.92 34.81
N GLY A 13 11.42 -37.74 34.62
CA GLY A 13 11.59 -39.19 34.76
C GLY A 13 11.49 -40.05 33.50
N THR A 14 10.98 -39.47 32.37
CA THR A 14 10.59 -40.30 31.21
C THR A 14 11.57 -40.28 30.03
N VAL A 15 12.49 -39.36 29.95
CA VAL A 15 13.49 -39.30 28.86
C VAL A 15 14.53 -40.41 29.00
N PHE A 16 14.80 -40.85 30.21
CA PHE A 16 15.86 -41.83 30.50
C PHE A 16 15.48 -43.29 30.15
N ALA A 17 14.20 -43.61 30.04
CA ALA A 17 13.78 -44.99 29.71
C ALA A 17 14.08 -45.41 28.26
N ASP A 18 14.18 -44.40 27.34
CA ASP A 18 14.25 -44.67 25.89
C ASP A 18 15.62 -44.42 25.28
N ILE A 19 16.67 -44.10 26.08
CA ILE A 19 18.00 -43.74 25.57
C ILE A 19 18.64 -44.83 24.72
N GLU A 20 18.51 -46.06 25.16
CA GLU A 20 19.08 -47.22 24.46
C GLU A 20 18.41 -47.37 23.09
N GLN A 21 17.09 -47.17 23.01
CA GLN A 21 16.33 -47.18 21.77
C GLN A 21 16.70 -46.00 20.86
N ILE A 22 16.82 -44.78 21.41
CA ILE A 22 17.22 -43.59 20.67
C ILE A 22 18.63 -43.77 20.09
N THR A 23 19.59 -44.18 20.94
CA THR A 23 20.98 -44.36 20.52
C THR A 23 21.11 -45.50 19.51
N GLY A 24 20.41 -46.63 19.72
CA GLY A 24 20.35 -47.74 18.79
C GLY A 24 19.77 -47.36 17.43
N THR A 25 18.73 -46.51 17.42
CA THR A 25 18.14 -46.02 16.16
C THR A 25 19.06 -45.06 15.42
N VAL A 26 19.74 -44.14 16.10
CA VAL A 26 20.73 -43.24 15.47
C VAL A 26 21.93 -44.03 14.94
N ALA A 27 22.41 -45.03 15.69
CA ALA A 27 23.55 -45.85 15.31
C ALA A 27 23.34 -46.67 14.01
N LYS A 28 22.08 -46.93 13.62
CA LYS A 28 21.78 -47.56 12.31
C LYS A 28 22.17 -46.71 11.12
N TYR A 29 22.16 -45.43 11.27
CA TYR A 29 22.37 -44.46 10.18
C TYR A 29 23.69 -43.68 10.29
N PHE A 30 24.16 -43.46 11.53
CA PHE A 30 25.35 -42.65 11.82
C PHE A 30 26.20 -43.32 12.90
N PRO A 31 27.49 -43.60 12.64
CA PRO A 31 28.42 -44.10 13.63
C PRO A 31 28.61 -43.08 14.77
N ILE A 32 28.17 -43.42 15.98
CA ILE A 32 28.24 -42.60 17.17
C ILE A 32 29.56 -42.88 17.90
N TYR A 33 30.26 -41.80 18.33
CA TYR A 33 31.48 -41.93 19.13
C TYR A 33 31.41 -41.23 20.49
N SER A 34 30.40 -40.38 20.75
CA SER A 34 30.16 -39.76 22.05
C SER A 34 28.69 -39.43 22.22
N THR A 35 28.13 -39.70 23.37
CA THR A 35 26.75 -39.34 23.75
C THR A 35 26.78 -38.46 24.99
N GLN A 36 26.07 -37.35 24.96
CA GLN A 36 25.89 -36.42 26.09
C GLN A 36 24.41 -36.23 26.34
N MET A 37 24.02 -36.19 27.61
CA MET A 37 22.65 -35.97 28.02
C MET A 37 22.48 -34.63 28.68
N HIS A 38 21.47 -33.89 28.24
CA HIS A 38 20.97 -32.67 28.85
C HIS A 38 19.51 -32.90 29.24
N PHE A 39 18.94 -32.09 30.14
CA PHE A 39 17.61 -32.31 30.74
C PHE A 39 16.51 -32.79 29.78
N ASP A 40 16.41 -32.20 28.55
CA ASP A 40 15.36 -32.49 27.58
C ASP A 40 15.91 -32.97 26.22
N MET A 41 17.21 -33.22 26.11
CA MET A 41 17.88 -33.44 24.84
C MET A 41 19.01 -34.45 24.97
N VAL A 42 19.08 -35.38 24.04
CA VAL A 42 20.22 -36.29 23.88
C VAL A 42 21.04 -35.80 22.70
N SER A 43 22.30 -35.51 22.94
CA SER A 43 23.25 -35.00 21.92
C SER A 43 24.27 -36.11 21.62
N MET A 44 24.38 -36.51 20.37
CA MET A 44 25.26 -37.60 19.93
C MET A 44 26.22 -37.07 18.88
N LYS A 45 27.52 -37.12 19.17
CA LYS A 45 28.56 -36.83 18.18
C LYS A 45 28.73 -38.05 17.29
N CYS A 46 28.69 -37.84 15.98
CA CYS A 46 28.74 -38.90 14.99
C CYS A 46 29.61 -38.56 13.80
N ASN A 47 29.99 -39.59 13.06
CA ASN A 47 30.60 -39.41 11.73
C ASN A 47 29.49 -39.49 10.68
N ALA A 48 29.56 -38.57 9.69
CA ALA A 48 28.62 -38.59 8.58
C ALA A 48 29.38 -38.37 7.26
N ASP A 49 29.08 -39.20 6.29
CA ASP A 49 29.54 -39.00 4.93
C ASP A 49 28.66 -37.96 4.25
N PRO A 50 29.21 -36.83 3.76
CA PRO A 50 28.47 -35.78 3.10
C PRO A 50 27.59 -36.26 1.92
N LEU A 51 27.99 -37.32 1.23
CA LEU A 51 27.26 -37.86 0.06
C LEU A 51 25.96 -38.58 0.47
N THR A 52 25.96 -39.22 1.63
CA THR A 52 24.84 -40.05 2.13
C THR A 52 24.06 -39.37 3.25
N LEU A 53 24.59 -38.28 3.82
CA LEU A 53 24.06 -37.57 4.98
C LEU A 53 22.58 -37.25 4.83
N GLU A 54 22.17 -36.61 3.71
CA GLU A 54 20.78 -36.20 3.51
C GLU A 54 19.81 -37.39 3.50
N LYS A 55 20.17 -38.47 2.78
CA LYS A 55 19.37 -39.68 2.70
C LYS A 55 19.27 -40.37 4.05
N ASN A 56 20.39 -40.50 4.76
CA ASN A 56 20.45 -41.16 6.07
C ASN A 56 19.69 -40.37 7.14
N PHE A 57 19.80 -39.05 7.10
CA PHE A 57 19.09 -38.18 8.02
C PHE A 57 17.56 -38.22 7.80
N GLU A 58 17.10 -38.24 6.54
CA GLU A 58 15.67 -38.34 6.24
C GLU A 58 15.07 -39.69 6.68
N ALA A 59 15.82 -40.79 6.52
CA ALA A 59 15.45 -42.11 7.03
C ALA A 59 15.40 -42.11 8.57
N LEU A 60 16.41 -41.54 9.23
CA LEU A 60 16.45 -41.36 10.68
C LEU A 60 15.24 -40.52 11.17
N ARG A 61 14.96 -39.41 10.50
CA ARG A 61 13.82 -38.54 10.85
C ARG A 61 12.49 -39.27 10.79
N THR A 62 12.31 -40.08 9.76
CA THR A 62 11.08 -40.87 9.58
C THR A 62 10.91 -41.89 10.69
N GLU A 63 11.97 -42.63 11.05
CA GLU A 63 11.94 -43.64 12.12
C GLU A 63 11.74 -42.99 13.51
N MET A 64 12.46 -41.87 13.79
CA MET A 64 12.33 -41.14 15.04
C MET A 64 10.96 -40.49 15.21
N LYS A 65 10.36 -39.98 14.11
CA LYS A 65 9.00 -39.42 14.14
C LYS A 65 7.97 -40.49 14.58
N ALA A 66 8.11 -41.73 14.16
CA ALA A 66 7.26 -42.83 14.57
C ALA A 66 7.41 -43.15 16.06
N LEU A 67 8.59 -42.94 16.63
CA LEU A 67 8.89 -43.10 18.05
C LEU A 67 8.50 -41.90 18.92
N GLY A 68 8.02 -40.80 18.31
CA GLY A 68 7.65 -39.59 19.03
C GLY A 68 8.84 -38.67 19.34
N TYR A 69 9.94 -38.75 18.60
CA TYR A 69 11.12 -37.94 18.74
C TYR A 69 11.42 -37.08 17.48
N ILE A 70 12.13 -35.99 17.68
CA ILE A 70 12.55 -35.08 16.62
C ILE A 70 14.08 -35.00 16.63
N PRO A 71 14.77 -35.57 15.61
CA PRO A 71 16.20 -35.45 15.45
C PRO A 71 16.54 -34.15 14.74
N MET A 72 17.66 -33.49 15.12
CA MET A 72 18.27 -32.33 14.47
C MET A 72 19.75 -32.61 14.27
N ILE A 73 20.30 -32.26 13.10
CA ILE A 73 21.73 -32.41 12.85
C ILE A 73 22.37 -31.04 12.64
N SER A 74 23.45 -30.78 13.37
CA SER A 74 24.27 -29.59 13.30
C SER A 74 25.74 -29.92 13.09
N ASN A 75 26.53 -28.94 12.70
CA ASN A 75 27.99 -29.03 12.69
C ASN A 75 28.54 -28.13 13.80
N GLU A 76 29.09 -28.72 14.84
CA GLU A 76 29.66 -28.01 15.98
C GLU A 76 31.18 -28.22 16.01
N VAL A 77 31.92 -27.14 15.76
CA VAL A 77 33.39 -27.14 15.78
C VAL A 77 34.00 -28.27 14.92
N GLY A 78 33.39 -28.53 13.75
CA GLY A 78 33.90 -29.55 12.79
C GLY A 78 33.38 -30.97 13.06
N ALA A 79 32.59 -31.22 14.11
CA ALA A 79 31.96 -32.49 14.40
C ALA A 79 30.47 -32.44 14.05
N TYR A 80 29.93 -33.51 13.46
CA TYR A 80 28.49 -33.66 13.30
C TYR A 80 27.87 -34.07 14.62
N VAL A 81 26.84 -33.32 15.03
CA VAL A 81 26.11 -33.58 16.28
C VAL A 81 24.63 -33.79 15.96
N ILE A 82 24.08 -34.91 16.38
CA ILE A 82 22.65 -35.17 16.28
C ILE A 82 22.04 -34.93 17.64
N HIS A 83 21.13 -33.96 17.71
CA HIS A 83 20.32 -33.66 18.88
C HIS A 83 18.95 -34.33 18.70
N VAL A 84 18.51 -35.04 19.70
CA VAL A 84 17.19 -35.66 19.72
C VAL A 84 16.38 -35.10 20.87
N VAL A 85 15.22 -34.56 20.57
CA VAL A 85 14.26 -34.03 21.54
C VAL A 85 12.94 -34.78 21.44
N LYS A 86 12.19 -34.87 22.53
CA LYS A 86 10.85 -35.47 22.53
C LYS A 86 9.88 -34.54 21.81
N LYS A 87 9.02 -35.11 20.94
CA LYS A 87 7.99 -34.33 20.26
C LYS A 87 6.98 -33.81 21.28
N PRO A 88 6.76 -32.46 21.36
CA PRO A 88 5.78 -31.92 22.28
C PRO A 88 4.36 -32.36 21.90
N HIS A 89 3.55 -32.61 22.91
CA HIS A 89 2.13 -32.91 22.71
C HIS A 89 1.36 -31.63 22.40
N GLU A 90 1.09 -31.38 21.14
CA GLU A 90 0.28 -30.23 20.74
C GLU A 90 -1.20 -30.58 20.74
N LYS A 91 -1.98 -29.79 21.48
CA LYS A 91 -3.45 -29.78 21.36
C LYS A 91 -3.82 -28.88 20.16
N PHE A 92 -4.13 -29.51 19.03
CA PHE A 92 -4.56 -28.77 17.85
C PHE A 92 -6.00 -28.27 18.04
N ARG A 93 -6.19 -26.95 17.88
CA ARG A 93 -7.54 -26.37 17.73
C ARG A 93 -8.13 -26.87 16.41
N GLY A 94 -9.41 -27.21 16.42
CA GLY A 94 -10.12 -27.67 15.22
C GLY A 94 -10.18 -26.59 14.13
N PRO A 95 -10.56 -26.95 12.89
CA PRO A 95 -10.58 -26.03 11.73
C PRO A 95 -11.64 -24.91 11.82
N TRP A 96 -12.50 -24.95 12.83
CA TRP A 96 -13.59 -23.97 13.00
C TRP A 96 -13.10 -22.52 13.09
N LEU A 97 -12.00 -22.29 13.78
CA LEU A 97 -11.43 -20.95 13.89
C LEU A 97 -10.99 -20.40 12.53
N ASN A 98 -10.37 -21.27 11.70
CA ASN A 98 -9.97 -20.88 10.34
C ASN A 98 -11.19 -20.49 9.49
N LEU A 99 -12.29 -21.26 9.59
CA LEU A 99 -13.54 -20.99 8.86
C LEU A 99 -14.21 -19.68 9.34
N ILE A 100 -14.30 -19.48 10.65
CA ILE A 100 -14.87 -18.23 11.19
C ILE A 100 -14.07 -17.03 10.70
N LEU A 101 -12.74 -17.08 10.83
CA LEU A 101 -11.88 -16.00 10.38
C LEU A 101 -11.96 -15.77 8.86
N LEU A 102 -12.09 -16.84 8.07
CA LEU A 102 -12.31 -16.72 6.62
C LEU A 102 -13.60 -15.95 6.32
N PHE A 103 -14.73 -16.33 6.93
CA PHE A 103 -16.01 -15.64 6.67
C PHE A 103 -16.00 -14.18 7.14
N VAL A 104 -15.41 -13.90 8.29
CA VAL A 104 -15.27 -12.53 8.80
C VAL A 104 -14.37 -11.71 7.87
N THR A 105 -13.28 -12.29 7.35
CA THR A 105 -12.39 -11.60 6.40
C THR A 105 -13.07 -11.39 5.05
N ILE A 106 -13.85 -12.34 4.54
CA ILE A 106 -14.65 -12.13 3.33
C ILE A 106 -15.63 -10.96 3.54
N ALA A 107 -16.33 -10.92 4.66
CA ALA A 107 -17.26 -9.82 4.95
C ALA A 107 -16.55 -8.46 5.03
N SER A 108 -15.42 -8.37 5.76
CA SER A 108 -14.65 -7.13 5.88
C SER A 108 -14.04 -6.68 4.55
N THR A 109 -13.56 -7.61 3.71
CA THR A 109 -13.03 -7.27 2.36
C THR A 109 -14.14 -6.86 1.39
N ILE A 110 -15.36 -7.41 1.51
CA ILE A 110 -16.51 -6.96 0.72
C ILE A 110 -16.89 -5.52 1.10
N ILE A 111 -16.92 -5.20 2.39
CA ILE A 111 -17.21 -3.84 2.86
C ILE A 111 -16.13 -2.86 2.36
N ALA A 112 -14.85 -3.21 2.46
CA ALA A 112 -13.76 -2.40 1.93
C ALA A 112 -13.87 -2.22 0.41
N GLY A 113 -14.15 -3.30 -0.33
CA GLY A 113 -14.38 -3.25 -1.78
C GLY A 113 -15.59 -2.41 -2.18
N SER A 114 -16.66 -2.47 -1.39
CA SER A 114 -17.85 -1.64 -1.59
C SER A 114 -17.54 -0.15 -1.39
N ALA A 115 -16.73 0.18 -0.39
CA ALA A 115 -16.28 1.55 -0.16
C ALA A 115 -15.40 2.06 -1.31
N LEU A 116 -14.46 1.23 -1.78
CA LEU A 116 -13.60 1.55 -2.93
C LEU A 116 -14.43 1.74 -4.21
N TRP A 117 -15.44 0.89 -4.44
CA TRP A 117 -16.32 1.02 -5.59
C TRP A 117 -17.15 2.29 -5.54
N ALA A 118 -17.79 2.55 -4.37
CA ALA A 118 -18.61 3.74 -4.18
C ALA A 118 -17.81 5.02 -4.40
N SER A 119 -16.58 5.06 -3.90
CA SER A 119 -15.66 6.18 -4.10
C SER A 119 -15.19 6.32 -5.56
N ALA A 120 -14.84 5.21 -6.23
CA ALA A 120 -14.32 5.24 -7.59
C ALA A 120 -15.36 5.64 -8.65
N PHE A 121 -16.65 5.43 -8.40
CA PHE A 121 -17.73 5.63 -9.37
C PHE A 121 -18.82 6.60 -8.88
N ASP A 122 -18.61 7.24 -7.74
CA ASP A 122 -19.58 8.16 -7.09
C ASP A 122 -21.01 7.59 -7.05
N THR A 123 -21.14 6.34 -6.61
CA THR A 123 -22.40 5.58 -6.68
C THR A 123 -23.18 5.58 -5.37
N GLY A 124 -22.96 6.55 -4.47
CA GLY A 124 -23.74 6.70 -3.25
C GLY A 124 -23.21 5.89 -2.05
N GLY A 125 -24.11 5.35 -1.22
CA GLY A 125 -23.74 4.75 0.07
C GLY A 125 -23.01 3.41 -0.04
N ILE A 126 -22.03 3.17 0.85
CA ILE A 126 -21.23 1.93 0.91
C ILE A 126 -22.11 0.66 1.01
N LEU A 127 -23.26 0.75 1.68
CA LEU A 127 -24.15 -0.40 1.90
C LEU A 127 -25.20 -0.58 0.79
N GLU A 128 -25.12 0.15 -0.31
CA GLU A 128 -25.97 -0.07 -1.47
C GLU A 128 -25.69 -1.42 -2.14
N GLY A 129 -26.75 -2.12 -2.53
CA GLY A 129 -26.61 -3.48 -3.06
C GLY A 129 -25.73 -3.58 -4.31
N GLY A 130 -25.75 -2.57 -5.16
CA GLY A 130 -24.85 -2.46 -6.34
C GLY A 130 -23.39 -2.35 -5.94
N ASN A 131 -23.07 -1.50 -4.97
CA ASN A 131 -21.71 -1.28 -4.48
C ASN A 131 -21.17 -2.51 -3.76
N ILE A 132 -22.01 -3.19 -2.95
CA ILE A 132 -21.64 -4.46 -2.30
C ILE A 132 -21.30 -5.52 -3.35
N LEU A 133 -22.14 -5.67 -4.39
CA LEU A 133 -21.89 -6.67 -5.43
C LEU A 133 -20.61 -6.38 -6.22
N ASN A 134 -20.43 -5.14 -6.64
CA ASN A 134 -19.26 -4.74 -7.42
C ASN A 134 -17.98 -4.79 -6.57
N GLY A 135 -18.03 -4.34 -5.32
CA GLY A 135 -16.94 -4.47 -4.37
C GLY A 135 -16.55 -5.92 -4.10
N ALA A 136 -17.54 -6.81 -4.02
CA ALA A 136 -17.31 -8.25 -3.89
C ALA A 136 -16.63 -8.84 -5.13
N LEU A 137 -17.09 -8.50 -6.35
CA LEU A 137 -16.60 -9.06 -7.60
C LEU A 137 -15.25 -8.50 -8.02
N TYR A 138 -15.06 -7.18 -7.92
CA TYR A 138 -13.91 -6.51 -8.48
C TYR A 138 -12.79 -6.20 -7.48
N PHE A 139 -13.06 -6.37 -6.18
CA PHE A 139 -12.01 -6.21 -5.17
C PHE A 139 -11.88 -7.42 -4.24
N ALA A 140 -12.95 -7.77 -3.51
CA ALA A 140 -12.84 -8.79 -2.47
C ALA A 140 -12.49 -10.18 -3.02
N PHE A 141 -13.20 -10.64 -4.05
CA PHE A 141 -12.93 -11.93 -4.67
C PHE A 141 -11.52 -12.03 -5.27
N PRO A 142 -11.03 -11.08 -6.09
CA PRO A 142 -9.67 -11.12 -6.62
C PRO A 142 -8.61 -11.08 -5.52
N LEU A 143 -8.77 -10.24 -4.52
CA LEU A 143 -7.82 -10.15 -3.39
C LEU A 143 -7.77 -11.46 -2.60
N MET A 144 -8.94 -12.01 -2.23
CA MET A 144 -9.03 -13.28 -1.51
C MET A 144 -8.51 -14.46 -2.35
N LEU A 145 -8.65 -14.40 -3.68
CA LEU A 145 -8.09 -15.40 -4.59
C LEU A 145 -6.56 -15.36 -4.59
N ILE A 146 -5.95 -14.17 -4.69
CA ILE A 146 -4.49 -13.98 -4.63
C ILE A 146 -3.95 -14.51 -3.30
N LEU A 147 -4.51 -14.05 -2.18
CA LEU A 147 -4.07 -14.46 -0.84
C LEU A 147 -4.33 -15.95 -0.59
N GLY A 148 -5.48 -16.46 -1.00
CA GLY A 148 -5.85 -17.87 -0.83
C GLY A 148 -4.94 -18.82 -1.60
N ILE A 149 -4.59 -18.48 -2.84
CA ILE A 149 -3.66 -19.28 -3.66
C ILE A 149 -2.25 -19.20 -3.10
N HIS A 150 -1.81 -18.02 -2.62
CA HIS A 150 -0.53 -17.84 -1.93
C HIS A 150 -0.41 -18.80 -0.76
N GLU A 151 -1.34 -18.77 0.18
CA GLU A 151 -1.31 -19.65 1.38
C GLU A 151 -1.49 -21.13 1.03
N MET A 152 -2.33 -21.43 0.05
CA MET A 152 -2.53 -22.81 -0.40
C MET A 152 -1.27 -23.39 -1.03
N ALA A 153 -0.47 -22.57 -1.73
CA ALA A 153 0.81 -22.99 -2.27
C ALA A 153 1.81 -23.35 -1.17
N HIS A 154 1.89 -22.55 -0.11
CA HIS A 154 2.67 -22.89 1.09
C HIS A 154 2.21 -24.19 1.73
N PHE A 155 0.90 -24.36 1.92
CA PHE A 155 0.31 -25.58 2.47
C PHE A 155 0.66 -26.81 1.63
N MET A 156 0.54 -26.73 0.31
CA MET A 156 0.86 -27.83 -0.60
C MET A 156 2.36 -28.16 -0.58
N ALA A 157 3.22 -27.14 -0.57
CA ALA A 157 4.67 -27.32 -0.46
C ALA A 157 5.06 -27.97 0.87
N ALA A 158 4.50 -27.49 1.99
CA ALA A 158 4.70 -28.12 3.31
C ALA A 158 4.29 -29.58 3.31
N LYS A 159 3.09 -29.90 2.81
CA LYS A 159 2.58 -31.27 2.70
C LYS A 159 3.47 -32.15 1.84
N ARG A 160 4.00 -31.63 0.72
CA ARG A 160 4.92 -32.35 -0.18
C ARG A 160 6.23 -32.74 0.53
N HIS A 161 6.69 -31.90 1.47
CA HIS A 161 7.88 -32.18 2.30
C HIS A 161 7.56 -32.94 3.59
N GLY A 162 6.34 -33.45 3.75
CA GLY A 162 5.93 -34.21 4.94
C GLY A 162 5.86 -33.38 6.22
N VAL A 163 5.65 -32.05 6.09
CA VAL A 163 5.51 -31.11 7.19
C VAL A 163 4.03 -30.85 7.43
N ALA A 164 3.59 -31.07 8.67
CA ALA A 164 2.21 -30.77 9.05
C ALA A 164 2.01 -29.24 9.12
N ALA A 165 0.98 -28.75 8.43
CA ALA A 165 0.58 -27.35 8.43
C ALA A 165 -0.93 -27.22 8.64
N SER A 166 -1.37 -26.07 9.16
CA SER A 166 -2.80 -25.75 9.29
C SER A 166 -3.39 -25.33 7.94
N LEU A 167 -4.71 -25.32 7.85
CA LEU A 167 -5.40 -24.53 6.84
C LEU A 167 -5.08 -23.05 7.03
N PRO A 168 -5.18 -22.23 5.98
CA PRO A 168 -4.95 -20.80 6.06
C PRO A 168 -5.80 -20.11 7.14
N PHE A 169 -5.16 -19.21 7.88
CA PHE A 169 -5.82 -18.25 8.76
C PHE A 169 -5.85 -16.91 8.05
N PHE A 170 -7.03 -16.39 7.76
CA PHE A 170 -7.22 -15.07 7.23
C PHE A 170 -7.43 -14.09 8.39
N ILE A 171 -6.79 -12.92 8.34
CA ILE A 171 -6.87 -11.92 9.40
C ILE A 171 -7.78 -10.79 8.92
N PRO A 172 -8.99 -10.66 9.45
CA PRO A 172 -9.86 -9.53 9.12
C PRO A 172 -9.27 -8.24 9.71
N ALA A 173 -9.43 -7.14 9.00
CA ALA A 173 -9.00 -5.82 9.47
C ALA A 173 -9.99 -4.73 9.06
N PRO A 174 -10.31 -3.78 9.95
CA PRO A 174 -11.20 -2.66 9.65
C PRO A 174 -10.45 -1.52 8.93
N PHE A 175 -9.58 -1.86 7.97
CA PHE A 175 -8.81 -0.90 7.18
C PHE A 175 -9.24 -0.97 5.71
N ILE A 176 -8.67 -0.09 4.88
CA ILE A 176 -8.95 0.06 3.45
C ILE A 176 -8.94 -1.27 2.67
N LEU A 177 -8.10 -2.22 3.06
CA LEU A 177 -8.02 -3.53 2.42
C LEU A 177 -9.03 -4.55 2.96
N GLY A 178 -9.63 -4.32 4.12
CA GLY A 178 -10.52 -5.28 4.80
C GLY A 178 -9.81 -6.51 5.37
N THR A 179 -8.50 -6.66 5.14
CA THR A 179 -7.67 -7.77 5.63
C THR A 179 -6.24 -7.30 5.90
N MET A 180 -5.58 -7.94 6.87
CA MET A 180 -4.13 -7.85 7.08
C MET A 180 -3.37 -9.00 6.40
N GLY A 181 -4.02 -9.74 5.50
CA GLY A 181 -3.43 -10.91 4.85
C GLY A 181 -3.89 -12.23 5.45
N ALA A 182 -3.14 -13.27 5.12
CA ALA A 182 -3.36 -14.61 5.61
C ALA A 182 -2.03 -15.27 5.97
N PHE A 183 -2.06 -16.36 6.74
CA PHE A 183 -0.89 -17.16 7.03
C PHE A 183 -1.28 -18.62 7.32
N ILE A 184 -0.36 -19.54 7.03
CA ILE A 184 -0.44 -20.92 7.53
C ILE A 184 0.38 -21.08 8.81
N SER A 185 -0.08 -21.93 9.73
CA SER A 185 0.71 -22.33 10.89
C SER A 185 1.46 -23.62 10.57
N ILE A 186 2.77 -23.56 10.46
CA ILE A 186 3.64 -24.74 10.33
C ILE A 186 3.72 -25.38 11.71
N ARG A 187 3.26 -26.64 11.80
CA ARG A 187 3.07 -27.38 13.06
C ARG A 187 4.24 -28.29 13.41
N GLU A 188 5.15 -28.52 12.50
CA GLU A 188 6.33 -29.35 12.69
C GLU A 188 7.57 -28.60 12.20
N PRO A 189 8.75 -28.82 12.80
CA PRO A 189 9.98 -28.21 12.32
C PRO A 189 10.27 -28.62 10.87
N ILE A 190 10.77 -27.66 10.10
CA ILE A 190 11.07 -27.86 8.68
C ILE A 190 12.27 -28.80 8.53
N PRO A 191 12.19 -29.87 7.72
CA PRO A 191 13.17 -30.94 7.72
C PRO A 191 14.54 -30.57 7.16
N SER A 192 14.61 -29.68 6.16
CA SER A 192 15.86 -29.38 5.45
C SER A 192 15.84 -27.97 4.84
N LYS A 193 17.02 -27.47 4.44
CA LYS A 193 17.16 -26.22 3.67
C LYS A 193 16.37 -26.24 2.36
N LYS A 194 16.27 -27.43 1.71
CA LYS A 194 15.46 -27.59 0.50
C LYS A 194 13.98 -27.33 0.78
N ALA A 195 13.45 -27.97 1.82
CA ALA A 195 12.05 -27.79 2.23
C ALA A 195 11.79 -26.34 2.65
N LEU A 196 12.73 -25.73 3.38
CA LEU A 196 12.65 -24.33 3.80
C LEU A 196 12.56 -23.38 2.62
N LEU A 197 13.41 -23.59 1.59
CA LEU A 197 13.42 -22.80 0.37
C LEU A 197 12.14 -22.99 -0.45
N ASP A 198 11.72 -24.26 -0.66
CA ASP A 198 10.56 -24.59 -1.47
C ASP A 198 9.26 -24.06 -0.81
N ILE A 199 9.12 -24.21 0.51
CA ILE A 199 7.97 -23.69 1.25
C ILE A 199 7.98 -22.16 1.22
N GLY A 200 9.12 -21.50 1.50
CA GLY A 200 9.20 -20.04 1.53
C GLY A 200 8.95 -19.39 0.17
N PHE A 201 9.26 -20.05 -0.95
CA PHE A 201 9.06 -19.48 -2.28
C PHE A 201 7.69 -19.82 -2.89
N ALA A 202 7.05 -20.90 -2.47
CA ALA A 202 5.82 -21.41 -3.09
C ALA A 202 4.66 -20.40 -3.05
N GLY A 203 4.44 -19.73 -1.91
CA GLY A 203 3.40 -18.71 -1.77
C GLY A 203 3.64 -17.49 -2.65
N PRO A 204 4.79 -16.80 -2.49
CA PRO A 204 5.10 -15.62 -3.27
C PRO A 204 4.97 -15.82 -4.78
N ILE A 205 5.52 -16.92 -5.33
CA ILE A 205 5.42 -17.17 -6.78
C ILE A 205 3.99 -17.45 -7.22
N ALA A 206 3.20 -18.20 -6.42
CA ALA A 206 1.83 -18.52 -6.77
C ALA A 206 0.93 -17.28 -6.70
N GLY A 207 1.05 -16.49 -5.63
CA GLY A 207 0.32 -15.22 -5.48
C GLY A 207 0.68 -14.23 -6.58
N PHE A 208 1.97 -14.10 -6.90
CA PHE A 208 2.47 -13.25 -7.97
C PHE A 208 1.88 -13.61 -9.35
N ILE A 209 1.87 -14.90 -9.71
CA ILE A 209 1.32 -15.38 -10.98
C ILE A 209 -0.17 -15.03 -11.11
N ILE A 210 -0.94 -15.09 -10.02
CA ILE A 210 -2.36 -14.74 -10.04
C ILE A 210 -2.57 -13.22 -10.01
N ALA A 211 -1.71 -12.47 -9.34
CA ALA A 211 -1.82 -11.01 -9.30
C ALA A 211 -1.63 -10.36 -10.68
N ILE A 212 -0.79 -10.93 -11.57
CA ILE A 212 -0.57 -10.43 -12.93
C ILE A 212 -1.88 -10.33 -13.74
N PRO A 213 -2.64 -11.42 -14.00
CA PRO A 213 -3.86 -11.32 -14.79
C PRO A 213 -4.93 -10.45 -14.10
N VAL A 214 -4.99 -10.45 -12.76
CA VAL A 214 -5.90 -9.57 -12.01
C VAL A 214 -5.56 -8.10 -12.28
N LEU A 215 -4.28 -7.75 -12.21
CA LEU A 215 -3.81 -6.40 -12.53
C LEU A 215 -4.10 -6.04 -13.99
N CYS A 216 -3.73 -6.89 -14.95
CA CYS A 216 -3.93 -6.63 -16.37
C CYS A 216 -5.40 -6.37 -16.71
N LEU A 217 -6.30 -7.22 -16.21
CA LEU A 217 -7.75 -7.03 -16.39
C LEU A 217 -8.23 -5.72 -15.74
N GLY A 218 -7.74 -5.42 -14.55
CA GLY A 218 -8.07 -4.19 -13.86
C GLY A 218 -7.58 -2.94 -14.60
N LEU A 219 -6.37 -2.96 -15.18
CA LEU A 219 -5.84 -1.84 -15.96
C LEU A 219 -6.61 -1.61 -17.26
N VAL A 220 -7.06 -2.68 -17.93
CA VAL A 220 -7.98 -2.55 -19.08
C VAL A 220 -9.25 -1.81 -18.66
N MET A 221 -9.83 -2.18 -17.51
CA MET A 221 -11.04 -1.52 -17.00
C MET A 221 -10.77 -0.10 -16.47
N SER A 222 -9.52 0.22 -16.10
CA SER A 222 -9.13 1.58 -15.70
C SER A 222 -9.14 2.56 -16.87
N GLY A 223 -8.97 2.09 -18.11
CA GLY A 223 -9.06 2.94 -19.32
C GLY A 223 -10.45 3.53 -19.56
N ASP A 224 -11.49 2.86 -19.08
CA ASP A 224 -12.89 3.31 -19.19
C ASP A 224 -13.35 4.11 -17.94
N MET A 225 -12.50 4.22 -16.93
CA MET A 225 -12.82 5.03 -15.77
C MET A 225 -12.88 6.50 -16.17
N PRO A 226 -13.85 7.26 -15.63
CA PRO A 226 -13.71 8.70 -15.69
C PRO A 226 -12.29 8.98 -15.17
N VAL A 227 -11.51 9.70 -15.98
CA VAL A 227 -10.25 10.26 -15.48
C VAL A 227 -10.69 10.88 -14.15
N ALA A 228 -10.21 10.37 -13.03
CA ALA A 228 -10.46 11.03 -11.78
C ALA A 228 -10.01 12.44 -12.08
N VAL A 229 -10.96 13.35 -12.27
CA VAL A 229 -10.66 14.76 -12.26
C VAL A 229 -9.97 14.85 -10.93
N GLN A 230 -8.69 15.11 -11.00
CA GLN A 230 -7.86 15.24 -9.81
C GLN A 230 -8.64 16.17 -8.89
N GLY A 231 -9.39 15.63 -7.93
CA GLY A 231 -10.33 16.43 -7.18
C GLY A 231 -11.62 15.75 -6.73
N ASP A 232 -11.94 14.54 -7.18
CA ASP A 232 -13.02 13.78 -6.56
C ASP A 232 -12.51 13.23 -5.23
N THR A 233 -12.68 14.04 -4.21
CA THR A 233 -12.22 13.75 -2.86
C THR A 233 -13.10 12.75 -2.17
N ILE A 234 -12.46 11.68 -1.72
CA ILE A 234 -12.87 11.03 -0.47
C ILE A 234 -12.74 12.10 0.63
N PRO A 235 -13.74 12.29 1.52
CA PRO A 235 -13.58 13.17 2.66
C PRO A 235 -12.28 12.81 3.40
N GLY A 236 -11.27 13.70 3.35
CA GLY A 236 -9.96 13.43 3.97
C GLY A 236 -8.74 13.58 3.07
N GLY A 237 -8.88 13.86 1.77
CA GLY A 237 -7.76 14.03 0.84
C GLY A 237 -7.70 12.97 -0.26
N THR A 238 -6.95 13.22 -1.33
CA THR A 238 -6.72 12.26 -2.40
C THR A 238 -5.71 11.21 -1.96
N MET A 239 -6.13 9.93 -1.93
CA MET A 239 -5.23 8.84 -1.62
C MET A 239 -4.40 8.49 -2.86
N LEU A 240 -3.11 8.79 -2.82
CA LEU A 240 -2.17 8.38 -3.85
C LEU A 240 -1.58 7.00 -3.54
N ILE A 241 -1.67 6.12 -4.52
CA ILE A 241 -1.08 4.78 -4.45
C ILE A 241 0.32 4.85 -5.06
N GLY A 242 1.31 4.49 -4.27
CA GLY A 242 2.68 4.38 -4.76
C GLY A 242 2.83 3.25 -5.77
N THR A 243 3.75 3.42 -6.68
CA THR A 243 3.99 2.48 -7.76
C THR A 243 5.24 1.64 -7.54
N SER A 244 5.23 0.41 -8.05
CA SER A 244 6.41 -0.44 -8.16
C SER A 244 6.93 -0.42 -9.59
N VAL A 245 8.18 -0.80 -9.81
CA VAL A 245 8.77 -0.88 -11.15
C VAL A 245 7.91 -1.73 -12.09
N LEU A 246 7.38 -2.85 -11.60
CA LEU A 246 6.54 -3.73 -12.40
C LEU A 246 5.17 -3.11 -12.68
N PHE A 247 4.57 -2.44 -11.72
CA PHE A 247 3.29 -1.76 -11.89
C PHE A 247 3.41 -0.65 -12.94
N GLU A 248 4.45 0.19 -12.88
CA GLU A 248 4.75 1.21 -13.89
C GLU A 248 4.92 0.62 -15.29
N ALA A 249 5.64 -0.50 -15.39
CA ALA A 249 5.81 -1.17 -16.67
C ALA A 249 4.47 -1.61 -17.28
N PHE A 250 3.53 -2.09 -16.44
CA PHE A 250 2.17 -2.42 -16.87
C PHE A 250 1.36 -1.18 -17.23
N MET A 251 1.43 -0.09 -16.44
CA MET A 251 0.76 1.18 -16.77
C MET A 251 1.19 1.69 -18.15
N MET A 252 2.50 1.67 -18.43
CA MET A 252 3.03 2.04 -19.76
C MET A 252 2.55 1.11 -20.87
N LEU A 253 2.50 -0.21 -20.60
CA LEU A 253 2.03 -1.21 -21.59
C LEU A 253 0.57 -0.99 -21.98
N PHE A 254 -0.28 -0.58 -21.03
CA PHE A 254 -1.70 -0.29 -21.26
C PHE A 254 -1.96 1.18 -21.65
N SER A 255 -0.89 2.00 -21.83
CA SER A 255 -0.98 3.41 -22.25
C SER A 255 -1.87 4.27 -21.34
N LEU A 256 -1.90 3.98 -20.05
CA LEU A 256 -2.65 4.77 -19.08
C LEU A 256 -1.85 6.04 -18.74
N PRO A 257 -2.48 7.23 -18.75
CA PRO A 257 -1.81 8.47 -18.40
C PRO A 257 -1.44 8.48 -16.91
N ALA A 258 -0.42 9.28 -16.57
CA ALA A 258 -0.13 9.58 -15.17
C ALA A 258 -1.35 10.25 -14.52
N GLY A 259 -1.72 9.82 -13.31
CA GLY A 259 -2.91 10.34 -12.63
C GLY A 259 -4.24 9.70 -13.07
N ALA A 260 -4.23 8.70 -13.96
CA ALA A 260 -5.44 7.96 -14.29
C ALA A 260 -6.04 7.29 -13.04
N GLY A 261 -7.35 7.36 -12.91
CA GLY A 261 -8.09 6.60 -11.89
C GLY A 261 -7.82 5.10 -12.02
N ILE A 262 -7.67 4.41 -10.91
CA ILE A 262 -7.36 2.98 -10.89
C ILE A 262 -8.60 2.19 -10.47
N HIS A 263 -9.06 1.31 -11.36
CA HIS A 263 -10.19 0.44 -11.09
C HIS A 263 -9.93 -0.45 -9.86
N PRO A 264 -10.93 -0.73 -8.98
CA PRO A 264 -10.77 -1.58 -7.80
C PRO A 264 -10.14 -2.95 -8.07
N LEU A 265 -10.35 -3.51 -9.26
CA LEU A 265 -9.71 -4.76 -9.70
C LEU A 265 -8.19 -4.58 -9.90
N ALA A 266 -7.75 -3.46 -10.51
CA ALA A 266 -6.32 -3.16 -10.64
C ALA A 266 -5.67 -2.91 -9.28
N PHE A 267 -6.39 -2.25 -8.39
CA PHE A 267 -5.94 -2.06 -7.01
C PHE A 267 -5.78 -3.39 -6.27
N ALA A 268 -6.68 -4.36 -6.44
CA ALA A 268 -6.50 -5.71 -5.88
C ALA A 268 -5.22 -6.40 -6.41
N GLY A 269 -4.91 -6.24 -7.71
CA GLY A 269 -3.67 -6.73 -8.31
C GLY A 269 -2.42 -6.05 -7.75
N TRP A 270 -2.47 -4.73 -7.57
CA TRP A 270 -1.43 -3.94 -6.92
C TRP A 270 -1.19 -4.40 -5.48
N VAL A 271 -2.25 -4.63 -4.69
CA VAL A 271 -2.13 -5.19 -3.34
C VAL A 271 -1.44 -6.56 -3.39
N GLY A 272 -1.74 -7.39 -4.39
CA GLY A 272 -1.06 -8.67 -4.59
C GLY A 272 0.45 -8.53 -4.79
N PHE A 273 0.91 -7.56 -5.58
CA PHE A 273 2.34 -7.26 -5.73
C PHE A 273 2.95 -6.72 -4.45
N PHE A 274 2.26 -5.81 -3.78
CA PHE A 274 2.73 -5.24 -2.53
C PHE A 274 2.89 -6.29 -1.43
N VAL A 275 1.91 -7.17 -1.26
CA VAL A 275 1.97 -8.30 -0.31
C VAL A 275 3.11 -9.27 -0.69
N THR A 276 3.31 -9.53 -1.98
CA THR A 276 4.43 -10.36 -2.46
C THR A 276 5.76 -9.73 -2.07
N ALA A 277 5.93 -8.42 -2.26
CA ALA A 277 7.15 -7.71 -1.87
C ALA A 277 7.38 -7.75 -0.35
N LEU A 278 6.34 -7.48 0.46
CA LEU A 278 6.44 -7.55 1.92
C LEU A 278 6.86 -8.95 2.39
N ASN A 279 6.24 -10.00 1.84
CA ASN A 279 6.55 -11.37 2.22
C ASN A 279 7.96 -11.79 1.78
N LEU A 280 8.50 -11.24 0.70
CA LEU A 280 9.85 -11.52 0.22
C LEU A 280 10.95 -10.73 0.95
N LEU A 281 10.61 -9.82 1.85
CA LEU A 281 11.63 -9.17 2.70
C LEU A 281 12.39 -10.23 3.51
N PRO A 282 13.75 -10.19 3.53
CA PRO A 282 14.56 -11.20 4.18
C PRO A 282 14.57 -11.03 5.72
N VAL A 283 13.39 -10.98 6.35
CA VAL A 283 13.23 -10.67 7.77
C VAL A 283 12.46 -11.75 8.49
N GLY A 284 13.00 -12.22 9.60
CA GLY A 284 12.30 -13.03 10.58
C GLY A 284 11.64 -14.27 10.00
N GLN A 285 10.33 -14.33 10.19
CA GLN A 285 9.50 -15.49 9.79
C GLN A 285 8.69 -15.24 8.50
N LEU A 286 8.96 -14.13 7.79
CA LEU A 286 8.42 -13.90 6.47
C LEU A 286 9.00 -14.92 5.47
N ASP A 287 8.37 -15.06 4.32
CA ASP A 287 8.80 -15.99 3.27
C ASP A 287 10.23 -15.71 2.79
N GLY A 288 10.59 -14.43 2.64
CA GLY A 288 11.96 -14.00 2.36
C GLY A 288 12.94 -14.37 3.47
N GLY A 289 12.50 -14.41 4.73
CA GLY A 289 13.27 -14.92 5.86
C GLY A 289 13.56 -16.42 5.74
N HIS A 290 12.58 -17.23 5.29
CA HIS A 290 12.74 -18.65 4.99
C HIS A 290 13.77 -18.86 3.87
N ILE A 291 13.63 -18.10 2.79
CA ILE A 291 14.54 -18.13 1.63
C ILE A 291 15.97 -17.71 2.05
N ALA A 292 16.08 -16.59 2.76
CA ALA A 292 17.37 -16.10 3.25
C ALA A 292 18.04 -17.09 4.19
N ARG A 293 17.29 -17.74 5.11
CA ARG A 293 17.82 -18.74 6.02
C ARG A 293 18.30 -19.98 5.27
N ALA A 294 17.57 -20.44 4.26
CA ALA A 294 17.96 -21.58 3.44
C ALA A 294 19.26 -21.33 2.65
N LEU A 295 19.42 -20.12 2.09
CA LEU A 295 20.56 -19.74 1.22
C LEU A 295 21.80 -19.31 2.01
N LEU A 296 21.62 -18.46 3.02
CA LEU A 296 22.70 -17.81 3.77
C LEU A 296 23.05 -18.51 5.09
N GLY A 297 22.21 -19.48 5.51
CA GLY A 297 22.39 -20.15 6.78
C GLY A 297 22.32 -19.18 7.96
N GLU A 298 23.25 -19.23 8.89
CA GLU A 298 23.30 -18.34 10.04
C GLU A 298 23.53 -16.87 9.69
N ARG A 299 24.12 -16.58 8.53
CA ARG A 299 24.35 -15.21 8.06
C ARG A 299 23.06 -14.48 7.71
N SER A 300 21.94 -15.20 7.53
CA SER A 300 20.59 -14.61 7.31
C SER A 300 20.18 -13.62 8.39
N ARG A 301 20.68 -13.76 9.62
CA ARG A 301 20.45 -12.79 10.70
C ARG A 301 20.89 -11.37 10.34
N TRP A 302 22.00 -11.24 9.60
CA TRP A 302 22.48 -9.94 9.16
C TRP A 302 21.63 -9.34 8.06
N ALA A 303 21.10 -10.19 7.16
CA ALA A 303 20.11 -9.76 6.18
C ALA A 303 18.83 -9.27 6.86
N SER A 304 18.35 -9.97 7.90
CA SER A 304 17.17 -9.55 8.68
C SER A 304 17.40 -8.22 9.41
N TYR A 305 18.56 -8.02 10.03
CA TYR A 305 18.88 -6.74 10.68
C TYR A 305 19.02 -5.60 9.66
N GLY A 306 19.65 -5.87 8.50
CA GLY A 306 19.77 -4.89 7.42
C GLY A 306 18.40 -4.49 6.85
N ALA A 307 17.53 -5.46 6.57
CA ALA A 307 16.18 -5.19 6.08
C ALA A 307 15.33 -4.43 7.12
N MET A 308 15.42 -4.77 8.41
CA MET A 308 14.77 -4.03 9.48
C MET A 308 15.28 -2.58 9.56
N GLY A 309 16.61 -2.39 9.50
CA GLY A 309 17.20 -1.04 9.47
C GLY A 309 16.74 -0.23 8.27
N MET A 310 16.63 -0.88 7.09
CA MET A 310 16.09 -0.27 5.88
C MET A 310 14.62 0.15 6.06
N MET A 311 13.78 -0.73 6.63
CA MET A 311 12.35 -0.40 6.89
C MET A 311 12.20 0.78 7.85
N LEU A 312 13.01 0.84 8.92
CA LEU A 312 13.01 1.98 9.85
C LEU A 312 13.46 3.26 9.15
N PHE A 313 14.51 3.19 8.32
CA PHE A 313 14.96 4.32 7.51
C PHE A 313 13.87 4.79 6.54
N MET A 314 13.25 3.86 5.79
CA MET A 314 12.14 4.16 4.88
C MET A 314 10.96 4.80 5.63
N GLY A 315 10.68 4.32 6.84
CA GLY A 315 9.63 4.83 7.70
C GLY A 315 9.85 6.25 8.20
N LEU A 316 11.10 6.63 8.42
CA LEU A 316 11.46 7.98 8.88
C LEU A 316 11.61 8.99 7.74
N VAL A 317 12.01 8.54 6.54
CA VAL A 317 12.36 9.42 5.42
C VAL A 317 11.28 9.51 4.36
N PHE A 318 10.58 8.40 4.06
CA PHE A 318 9.67 8.33 2.93
C PHE A 318 8.19 8.18 3.33
N SER A 319 7.84 7.21 4.17
CA SER A 319 6.45 6.94 4.54
C SER A 319 6.33 6.24 5.88
N SER A 320 5.56 6.82 6.81
CA SER A 320 5.27 6.25 8.13
C SER A 320 4.67 4.83 8.08
N SER A 321 4.08 4.44 6.96
CA SER A 321 3.57 3.07 6.74
C SER A 321 4.65 2.01 6.98
N TRP A 322 5.91 2.31 6.64
CA TRP A 322 7.03 1.40 6.89
C TRP A 322 7.35 1.20 8.36
N LEU A 323 7.09 2.21 9.22
CA LEU A 323 7.24 2.06 10.68
C LEU A 323 6.21 1.07 11.23
N PHE A 324 4.98 1.13 10.71
CA PHE A 324 3.94 0.18 11.08
C PHE A 324 4.34 -1.27 10.74
N PHE A 325 4.81 -1.51 9.52
CA PHE A 325 5.28 -2.85 9.11
C PHE A 325 6.52 -3.29 9.89
N ALA A 326 7.47 -2.38 10.15
CA ALA A 326 8.65 -2.67 10.97
C ALA A 326 8.25 -3.10 12.39
N LEU A 327 7.30 -2.40 13.01
CA LEU A 327 6.76 -2.74 14.32
C LEU A 327 6.09 -4.11 14.32
N LEU A 328 5.24 -4.38 13.33
CA LEU A 328 4.56 -5.66 13.18
C LEU A 328 5.56 -6.83 13.09
N ILE A 329 6.59 -6.69 12.24
CA ILE A 329 7.63 -7.71 12.06
C ILE A 329 8.48 -7.86 13.33
N MET A 330 8.74 -6.78 14.04
CA MET A 330 9.48 -6.83 15.31
C MET A 330 8.74 -7.70 16.35
N PHE A 331 7.41 -7.63 16.42
CA PHE A 331 6.60 -8.51 17.27
C PHE A 331 6.65 -9.98 16.84
N MET A 332 6.77 -10.25 15.53
CA MET A 332 6.90 -11.62 15.02
C MET A 332 8.29 -12.23 15.30
N GLY A 333 9.30 -11.39 15.58
CA GLY A 333 10.68 -11.79 15.87
C GLY A 333 11.57 -11.79 14.62
N LEU A 334 12.80 -11.31 14.78
CA LEU A 334 13.77 -11.10 13.69
C LEU A 334 14.57 -12.36 13.32
N ARG A 335 14.55 -13.39 14.15
CA ARG A 335 15.35 -14.61 13.94
C ARG A 335 14.50 -15.73 13.40
N HIS A 336 15.03 -16.40 12.40
CA HIS A 336 14.44 -17.62 11.85
C HIS A 336 15.05 -18.86 12.52
N PRO A 337 14.23 -19.84 13.00
CA PRO A 337 14.74 -21.09 13.55
C PRO A 337 15.45 -21.90 12.45
N PRO A 338 16.51 -22.67 12.80
CA PRO A 338 17.19 -23.53 11.83
C PRO A 338 16.28 -24.69 11.40
N PRO A 339 16.45 -25.22 10.18
CA PRO A 339 15.83 -26.48 9.79
C PRO A 339 16.47 -27.66 10.54
N LEU A 340 15.79 -28.81 10.59
CA LEU A 340 16.31 -30.00 11.27
C LEU A 340 17.63 -30.48 10.71
N ASN A 341 17.81 -30.38 9.40
CA ASN A 341 19.11 -30.58 8.73
C ASN A 341 19.64 -29.23 8.22
N ASP A 342 20.49 -28.62 9.03
CA ASP A 342 21.15 -27.35 8.66
C ASP A 342 22.56 -27.55 8.06
N VAL A 343 23.00 -28.80 7.91
CA VAL A 343 24.35 -29.14 7.43
C VAL A 343 24.39 -29.32 5.92
N THR A 344 23.40 -29.98 5.34
CA THR A 344 23.38 -30.28 3.90
C THR A 344 23.37 -28.99 3.07
N VAL A 345 24.28 -28.93 2.10
CA VAL A 345 24.39 -27.79 1.18
C VAL A 345 23.29 -27.85 0.13
N LEU A 346 22.71 -26.69 -0.19
CA LEU A 346 21.74 -26.58 -1.29
C LEU A 346 22.42 -26.79 -2.65
N PRO A 347 21.84 -27.58 -3.56
CA PRO A 347 22.30 -27.66 -4.95
C PRO A 347 22.30 -26.28 -5.63
N ASP A 348 23.30 -26.02 -6.49
CA ASP A 348 23.42 -24.73 -7.18
C ASP A 348 22.19 -24.39 -8.03
N ALA A 349 21.56 -25.38 -8.64
CA ALA A 349 20.31 -25.20 -9.38
C ALA A 349 19.18 -24.58 -8.54
N ARG A 350 19.17 -24.78 -7.21
CA ARG A 350 18.16 -24.19 -6.32
C ARG A 350 18.47 -22.75 -5.91
N LYS A 351 19.73 -22.32 -6.06
CA LYS A 351 20.10 -20.91 -5.82
C LYS A 351 19.40 -19.96 -6.78
N VAL A 352 19.00 -20.44 -7.97
CA VAL A 352 18.19 -19.69 -8.94
C VAL A 352 16.86 -19.23 -8.33
N ILE A 353 16.25 -20.02 -7.44
CA ILE A 353 15.02 -19.62 -6.71
C ILE A 353 15.28 -18.36 -5.87
N GLY A 354 16.44 -18.27 -5.24
CA GLY A 354 16.82 -17.07 -4.47
C GLY A 354 17.00 -15.84 -5.35
N VAL A 355 17.56 -16.01 -6.54
CA VAL A 355 17.68 -14.92 -7.53
C VAL A 355 16.30 -14.48 -8.02
N ALA A 356 15.43 -15.44 -8.33
CA ALA A 356 14.04 -15.14 -8.73
C ALA A 356 13.28 -14.39 -7.63
N ALA A 357 13.40 -14.83 -6.36
CA ALA A 357 12.79 -14.15 -5.22
C ALA A 357 13.32 -12.72 -5.04
N ALA A 358 14.64 -12.51 -5.18
CA ALA A 358 15.23 -11.18 -5.10
C ALA A 358 14.76 -10.26 -6.26
N LEU A 359 14.65 -10.80 -7.47
CA LEU A 359 14.14 -10.07 -8.61
C LEU A 359 12.66 -9.70 -8.41
N MET A 360 11.83 -10.64 -7.95
CA MET A 360 10.42 -10.37 -7.63
C MET A 360 10.29 -9.29 -6.55
N LEU A 361 11.12 -9.35 -5.50
CA LEU A 361 11.15 -8.31 -4.47
C LEU A 361 11.41 -6.93 -5.08
N ILE A 362 12.46 -6.79 -5.90
CA ILE A 362 12.83 -5.52 -6.54
C ILE A 362 11.71 -5.00 -7.45
N LEU A 363 11.13 -5.88 -8.26
CA LEU A 363 10.08 -5.52 -9.22
C LEU A 363 8.76 -5.12 -8.55
N CYS A 364 8.42 -5.74 -7.42
CA CYS A 364 7.17 -5.50 -6.69
C CYS A 364 7.32 -4.49 -5.54
N PHE A 365 8.52 -4.05 -5.21
CA PHE A 365 8.77 -3.14 -4.09
C PHE A 365 8.18 -1.76 -4.34
N VAL A 366 7.42 -1.24 -3.37
CA VAL A 366 6.78 0.07 -3.41
C VAL A 366 7.40 0.95 -2.33
N PRO A 367 8.21 1.97 -2.66
CA PRO A 367 8.88 2.81 -1.67
C PRO A 367 7.92 3.60 -0.79
N ILE A 368 6.85 4.13 -1.36
CA ILE A 368 5.81 4.89 -0.68
C ILE A 368 4.47 4.20 -0.97
N PRO A 369 4.04 3.24 -0.13
CA PRO A 369 2.87 2.42 -0.44
C PRO A 369 1.58 3.22 -0.58
N ILE A 370 1.35 4.13 0.36
CA ILE A 370 0.19 5.00 0.40
C ILE A 370 0.67 6.36 0.90
N SER A 371 0.29 7.42 0.21
CA SER A 371 0.46 8.80 0.65
C SER A 371 -0.88 9.51 0.58
N GLU A 372 -1.12 10.37 1.53
CA GLU A 372 -2.23 11.33 1.50
C GLU A 372 -1.61 12.65 1.11
N GLU A 373 -2.05 13.22 -0.01
CA GLU A 373 -1.73 14.62 -0.27
C GLU A 373 -2.68 15.49 0.55
N PRO A 374 -2.13 16.44 1.33
CA PRO A 374 -2.99 17.41 1.98
C PRO A 374 -3.77 18.16 0.91
N VAL A 375 -5.04 18.40 1.17
CA VAL A 375 -5.88 19.22 0.32
C VAL A 375 -5.24 20.61 0.25
N ASN A 376 -4.94 21.06 -0.94
CA ASN A 376 -4.37 22.37 -1.19
C ASN A 376 -5.29 23.13 -2.15
N TYR A 377 -5.97 24.12 -1.61
CA TYR A 377 -6.77 25.07 -2.38
C TYR A 377 -5.86 26.25 -2.73
N ASP A 378 -5.29 26.24 -3.92
CA ASP A 378 -4.46 27.35 -4.40
C ASP A 378 -4.92 27.76 -5.79
N PHE A 379 -5.08 29.05 -5.98
CA PHE A 379 -5.41 29.62 -7.27
C PHE A 379 -4.76 30.98 -7.45
N ALA A 380 -4.52 31.32 -8.69
CA ALA A 380 -3.86 32.56 -9.03
C ALA A 380 -4.66 33.38 -10.06
N PHE A 381 -4.79 34.67 -9.79
CA PHE A 381 -5.23 35.62 -10.79
C PHE A 381 -4.08 35.92 -11.74
N GLN A 382 -4.33 35.83 -13.02
CA GLN A 382 -3.38 36.23 -14.04
C GLN A 382 -4.02 37.18 -15.03
N ARG A 383 -3.27 38.18 -15.47
CA ARG A 383 -3.69 39.01 -16.59
C ARG A 383 -3.52 38.23 -17.89
N ALA A 384 -4.48 38.33 -18.81
CA ALA A 384 -4.46 37.58 -20.06
C ALA A 384 -3.22 37.83 -20.95
N ASP A 385 -2.52 38.94 -20.70
CA ASP A 385 -1.37 39.42 -21.48
C ASP A 385 -0.06 39.51 -20.67
N ALA A 386 -0.03 39.11 -19.40
CA ALA A 386 1.16 39.20 -18.54
C ALA A 386 1.23 38.04 -17.54
N THR A 387 2.46 37.52 -17.32
CA THR A 387 2.79 36.50 -16.33
C THR A 387 2.91 37.13 -14.92
N MET A 388 1.80 37.45 -14.27
CA MET A 388 1.78 37.83 -12.86
C MET A 388 0.95 36.80 -12.10
N GLU A 389 1.59 36.13 -11.18
CA GLU A 389 0.98 35.08 -10.33
C GLU A 389 0.80 35.61 -8.91
N GLY A 390 -0.36 35.38 -8.31
CA GLY A 390 -0.60 35.68 -6.89
C GLY A 390 -2.08 35.58 -6.49
N ALA A 391 -2.31 35.27 -5.25
CA ALA A 391 -3.63 35.15 -4.64
C ALA A 391 -4.40 36.47 -4.52
N SER A 392 -3.73 37.61 -4.63
CA SER A 392 -4.36 38.91 -4.76
C SER A 392 -3.64 39.73 -5.82
N TYR A 393 -4.43 40.33 -6.72
CA TYR A 393 -3.96 41.11 -7.83
C TYR A 393 -4.46 42.57 -7.72
N SER A 394 -3.57 43.54 -7.85
CA SER A 394 -3.92 44.96 -7.87
C SER A 394 -3.41 45.60 -9.12
N HIS A 395 -4.29 46.25 -9.87
CA HIS A 395 -3.95 46.96 -11.09
C HIS A 395 -4.58 48.34 -11.11
N SER A 396 -3.87 49.30 -11.68
CA SER A 396 -4.38 50.66 -11.89
C SER A 396 -4.37 51.00 -13.36
N MET A 397 -5.48 51.53 -13.86
CA MET A 397 -5.62 51.95 -15.24
C MET A 397 -6.21 53.36 -15.35
N ASP A 398 -5.76 54.10 -16.36
CA ASP A 398 -6.30 55.40 -16.71
C ASP A 398 -7.28 55.23 -17.88
N ILE A 399 -8.49 55.76 -17.72
CA ILE A 399 -9.51 55.78 -18.76
C ILE A 399 -9.83 57.24 -19.10
N PHE A 400 -9.72 57.58 -20.38
CA PHE A 400 -10.11 58.88 -20.87
C PHE A 400 -11.60 58.91 -21.18
N THR A 401 -12.33 59.80 -20.52
CA THR A 401 -13.79 59.93 -20.67
C THR A 401 -14.16 60.75 -21.91
N SER A 402 -15.22 60.30 -22.61
CA SER A 402 -15.84 61.04 -23.71
C SER A 402 -17.18 61.63 -23.30
N SER A 403 -17.84 62.34 -24.19
CA SER A 403 -19.16 62.93 -23.93
C SER A 403 -20.34 61.95 -23.97
N VAL A 404 -20.09 60.69 -24.16
CA VAL A 404 -21.10 59.62 -24.23
C VAL A 404 -20.76 58.48 -23.27
N TRP A 405 -21.74 57.64 -22.93
CA TRP A 405 -21.53 56.40 -22.18
C TRP A 405 -20.54 55.49 -22.91
N GLN A 406 -19.61 54.98 -22.17
CA GLN A 406 -18.56 54.11 -22.70
C GLN A 406 -18.59 52.74 -21.99
N ASN A 407 -18.23 51.71 -22.76
CA ASN A 407 -17.98 50.40 -22.25
C ASN A 407 -16.49 50.07 -22.41
N THR A 408 -15.93 49.44 -21.40
CA THR A 408 -14.58 48.89 -21.50
C THR A 408 -14.57 47.54 -20.81
N SER A 409 -13.60 46.70 -21.13
CA SER A 409 -13.43 45.41 -20.50
C SER A 409 -11.97 45.20 -20.12
N PHE A 410 -11.76 44.55 -19.01
CA PHE A 410 -10.45 44.14 -18.50
C PHE A 410 -10.38 42.64 -18.52
N PRO A 411 -9.59 42.01 -19.41
CA PRO A 411 -9.44 40.58 -19.48
C PRO A 411 -8.51 40.09 -18.37
N PHE A 412 -8.90 39.01 -17.72
CA PHE A 412 -8.10 38.30 -16.74
C PHE A 412 -8.40 36.81 -16.82
N ARG A 413 -7.53 36.00 -16.26
CA ARG A 413 -7.76 34.57 -16.10
C ARG A 413 -7.52 34.14 -14.67
N ILE A 414 -8.15 33.08 -14.27
CA ILE A 414 -7.95 32.39 -13.00
C ILE A 414 -7.48 30.99 -13.31
N LEU A 415 -6.37 30.61 -12.71
CA LEU A 415 -5.78 29.31 -12.84
C LEU A 415 -5.87 28.61 -11.48
N ASN A 416 -6.41 27.41 -11.46
CA ASN A 416 -6.39 26.56 -10.29
C ASN A 416 -5.02 25.87 -10.19
N ASN A 417 -4.19 26.30 -9.25
CA ASN A 417 -2.88 25.69 -8.96
C ASN A 417 -2.99 24.64 -7.82
N GLY A 418 -4.18 24.50 -7.23
CA GLY A 418 -4.44 23.53 -6.17
C GLY A 418 -4.59 22.12 -6.71
N ASN A 419 -4.73 21.19 -5.80
CA ASN A 419 -4.98 19.78 -6.12
C ASN A 419 -6.45 19.37 -5.97
N MET A 420 -7.35 20.37 -5.98
CA MET A 420 -8.80 20.22 -5.83
C MET A 420 -9.54 21.06 -6.85
N PRO A 421 -10.72 20.61 -7.35
CA PRO A 421 -11.62 21.49 -8.09
C PRO A 421 -12.13 22.61 -7.19
N LEU A 422 -12.32 23.78 -7.76
CA LEU A 422 -12.78 24.96 -7.06
C LEU A 422 -14.16 25.36 -7.57
N GLU A 423 -15.10 25.58 -6.66
CA GLU A 423 -16.29 26.36 -6.93
C GLU A 423 -16.03 27.81 -6.53
N LEU A 424 -16.03 28.69 -7.51
CA LEU A 424 -15.72 30.08 -7.34
C LEU A 424 -16.99 30.93 -7.42
N GLU A 425 -17.28 31.69 -6.38
CA GLU A 425 -18.31 32.74 -6.42
C GLU A 425 -17.63 34.12 -6.49
N PHE A 426 -17.84 34.82 -7.58
CA PHE A 426 -17.33 36.18 -7.76
C PHE A 426 -18.39 37.20 -7.36
N SER A 427 -18.00 38.18 -6.54
CA SER A 427 -18.81 39.33 -6.25
C SER A 427 -18.07 40.62 -6.64
N VAL A 428 -18.72 41.47 -7.39
CA VAL A 428 -18.17 42.76 -7.80
C VAL A 428 -18.66 43.85 -6.86
N SER A 429 -17.74 44.51 -6.16
CA SER A 429 -18.10 45.66 -5.34
C SER A 429 -17.34 46.91 -5.82
N ILE A 430 -18.03 48.06 -5.85
CA ILE A 430 -17.51 49.32 -6.36
C ILE A 430 -17.40 50.29 -5.20
N LYS A 431 -16.19 50.83 -4.97
CA LYS A 431 -16.00 51.96 -4.07
C LYS A 431 -15.53 53.18 -4.88
N ALA A 432 -16.33 54.24 -4.91
CA ALA A 432 -15.98 55.50 -5.56
C ALA A 432 -15.62 56.56 -4.53
N ASN A 433 -14.58 57.33 -4.79
CA ASN A 433 -14.25 58.51 -3.97
C ASN A 433 -15.18 59.71 -4.25
N ALA A 434 -16.14 59.54 -5.18
CA ALA A 434 -17.11 60.58 -5.54
C ALA A 434 -18.54 60.13 -5.18
N SER A 435 -19.40 61.04 -4.92
CA SER A 435 -20.70 60.91 -4.26
C SER A 435 -21.80 60.14 -5.01
N GLU A 436 -21.57 59.51 -6.16
CA GLU A 436 -22.60 58.78 -6.88
C GLU A 436 -22.11 57.50 -7.56
N PRO A 437 -22.32 56.31 -6.94
CA PRO A 437 -22.04 55.01 -7.58
C PRO A 437 -23.02 54.67 -8.73
N GLN A 438 -24.08 55.44 -8.95
CA GLN A 438 -25.09 55.19 -9.99
C GLN A 438 -24.61 55.37 -11.43
N ASN A 439 -23.45 55.94 -11.61
CA ASN A 439 -22.88 56.27 -12.93
C ASN A 439 -21.85 55.23 -13.44
N LEU A 440 -21.64 54.14 -12.72
CA LEU A 440 -20.76 53.05 -13.09
C LEU A 440 -21.44 51.73 -12.78
N THR A 441 -21.43 50.83 -13.74
CA THR A 441 -21.79 49.42 -13.54
C THR A 441 -20.61 48.55 -13.95
N ALA A 442 -20.33 47.54 -13.17
CA ALA A 442 -19.31 46.53 -13.48
C ALA A 442 -19.88 45.14 -13.30
N TRP A 443 -19.50 44.21 -14.16
CA TRP A 443 -19.91 42.81 -14.10
C TRP A 443 -18.84 41.91 -14.70
N VAL A 444 -18.82 40.64 -14.30
CA VAL A 444 -17.91 39.61 -14.84
C VAL A 444 -18.64 38.79 -15.91
N SER A 445 -17.93 38.41 -16.96
CA SER A 445 -18.41 37.50 -17.99
C SER A 445 -17.30 36.58 -18.46
N VAL A 446 -17.66 35.37 -18.94
CA VAL A 446 -16.71 34.48 -19.61
C VAL A 446 -16.31 35.11 -20.96
N THR A 447 -15.04 34.99 -21.32
CA THR A 447 -14.54 35.50 -22.60
C THR A 447 -15.19 34.75 -23.77
N GLY A 448 -15.89 35.49 -24.65
CA GLY A 448 -16.60 34.88 -25.81
C GLY A 448 -18.10 34.64 -25.61
N ASP A 449 -18.66 34.83 -24.41
CA ASP A 449 -20.10 34.73 -24.19
C ASP A 449 -20.79 36.09 -24.54
N ALA A 450 -21.44 36.08 -25.71
CA ALA A 450 -22.17 37.25 -26.20
C ALA A 450 -23.49 37.53 -25.45
N ASN A 451 -23.96 36.60 -24.61
CA ASN A 451 -25.23 36.68 -23.89
C ASN A 451 -25.07 36.88 -22.38
N ALA A 452 -23.89 37.31 -21.93
CA ALA A 452 -23.61 37.52 -20.52
C ALA A 452 -24.60 38.58 -19.94
N THR A 453 -25.42 38.14 -18.99
CA THR A 453 -26.32 39.01 -18.24
C THR A 453 -25.50 39.87 -17.27
N VAL A 454 -25.87 41.12 -17.12
CA VAL A 454 -25.28 42.01 -16.12
C VAL A 454 -25.67 41.47 -14.73
N SER A 455 -24.71 40.90 -14.05
CA SER A 455 -24.86 40.39 -12.68
C SER A 455 -23.67 40.81 -11.85
N ASP A 456 -23.92 41.20 -10.61
CA ASP A 456 -22.88 41.46 -9.62
C ASP A 456 -22.29 40.20 -8.99
N ARG A 457 -22.85 39.06 -9.36
CA ARG A 457 -22.37 37.72 -8.94
C ARG A 457 -22.24 36.81 -10.14
N PHE A 458 -21.19 36.02 -10.14
CA PHE A 458 -20.89 35.05 -11.18
C PHE A 458 -20.25 33.83 -10.52
N ASN A 459 -20.71 32.64 -10.90
CA ASN A 459 -20.16 31.35 -10.40
C ASN A 459 -19.42 30.63 -11.52
N ALA A 460 -18.28 30.07 -11.19
CA ALA A 460 -17.50 29.23 -12.07
C ALA A 460 -16.96 28.01 -11.31
N THR A 461 -16.92 26.86 -11.99
CA THR A 461 -16.25 25.66 -11.49
C THR A 461 -14.98 25.45 -12.29
N LEU A 462 -13.85 25.28 -11.63
CA LEU A 462 -12.55 25.02 -12.24
C LEU A 462 -12.02 23.66 -11.80
N GLY A 463 -11.73 22.79 -12.76
CA GLY A 463 -10.93 21.59 -12.54
C GLY A 463 -9.49 21.93 -12.14
N ILE A 464 -8.73 20.92 -11.75
CA ILE A 464 -7.31 21.07 -11.39
C ILE A 464 -6.51 21.46 -12.65
N GLU A 465 -5.54 22.37 -12.49
CA GLU A 465 -4.75 22.92 -13.59
C GLU A 465 -5.60 23.54 -14.72
N GLU A 466 -6.91 23.72 -14.48
CA GLU A 466 -7.81 24.35 -15.44
C GLU A 466 -7.78 25.86 -15.23
N ASP A 467 -7.89 26.59 -16.34
CA ASP A 467 -8.03 28.04 -16.30
C ASP A 467 -9.33 28.52 -16.93
N VAL A 468 -9.85 29.60 -16.41
CA VAL A 468 -11.00 30.29 -17.01
C VAL A 468 -10.62 31.72 -17.40
N HIS A 469 -10.92 32.05 -18.65
CA HIS A 469 -10.74 33.39 -19.16
C HIS A 469 -12.00 34.23 -18.92
N LEU A 470 -11.84 35.31 -18.16
CA LEU A 470 -12.92 36.17 -17.73
C LEU A 470 -12.67 37.62 -18.20
N ASN A 471 -13.76 38.35 -18.34
CA ASN A 471 -13.70 39.80 -18.59
C ASN A 471 -14.44 40.52 -17.46
N LEU A 472 -13.77 41.47 -16.80
CA LEU A 472 -14.42 42.45 -15.97
C LEU A 472 -14.89 43.58 -16.89
N ASN A 473 -16.18 43.61 -17.15
CA ASN A 473 -16.80 44.61 -18.01
C ASN A 473 -17.22 45.82 -17.17
N MET A 474 -17.03 47.02 -17.73
CA MET A 474 -17.38 48.27 -17.10
C MET A 474 -18.16 49.14 -18.06
N ARG A 475 -19.27 49.70 -17.57
CA ARG A 475 -20.03 50.75 -18.29
C ARG A 475 -20.11 51.99 -17.43
N PHE A 476 -19.63 53.08 -17.95
CA PHE A 476 -19.53 54.32 -17.20
C PHE A 476 -20.06 55.57 -17.96
N SER A 477 -20.55 56.52 -17.16
CA SER A 477 -21.10 57.78 -17.62
C SER A 477 -20.00 58.84 -17.84
N PRO A 478 -20.19 59.77 -18.77
CA PRO A 478 -19.28 60.91 -18.97
C PRO A 478 -19.14 61.83 -17.75
N VAL A 479 -20.00 61.70 -16.74
CA VAL A 479 -19.96 62.50 -15.50
C VAL A 479 -18.79 62.12 -14.57
N LEU A 480 -18.16 60.96 -14.75
CA LEU A 480 -17.05 60.47 -13.90
C LEU A 480 -15.69 61.13 -14.16
N ASN A 481 -15.68 62.36 -14.65
CA ASN A 481 -14.45 63.08 -14.89
C ASN A 481 -13.64 63.38 -13.62
N ASN A 482 -12.33 63.13 -13.64
CA ASN A 482 -11.38 63.35 -12.55
C ASN A 482 -11.75 62.59 -11.26
N SER A 483 -12.41 61.46 -11.38
CA SER A 483 -12.74 60.59 -10.27
C SER A 483 -11.89 59.33 -10.32
N THR A 484 -11.56 58.78 -9.16
CA THR A 484 -10.95 57.46 -9.00
C THR A 484 -11.97 56.51 -8.43
N VAL A 485 -12.12 55.37 -9.09
CA VAL A 485 -13.03 54.32 -8.66
C VAL A 485 -12.20 53.07 -8.44
N THR A 486 -12.42 52.43 -7.30
CA THR A 486 -11.80 51.16 -7.02
C THR A 486 -12.87 50.06 -7.09
N ILE A 487 -12.63 49.10 -7.96
CA ILE A 487 -13.48 47.94 -8.13
C ILE A 487 -12.80 46.75 -7.43
N TYR A 488 -13.51 46.16 -6.51
CA TYR A 488 -13.06 44.96 -5.84
C TYR A 488 -13.81 43.80 -6.47
N LEU A 489 -13.09 42.86 -6.99
CA LEU A 489 -13.58 41.55 -7.34
C LEU A 489 -13.22 40.64 -6.17
N ASN A 490 -14.17 40.37 -5.31
CA ASN A 490 -13.99 39.45 -4.20
C ASN A 490 -14.42 38.06 -4.66
N GLU A 491 -13.61 37.11 -4.36
CA GLU A 491 -13.86 35.73 -4.64
C GLU A 491 -13.99 34.95 -3.33
N THR A 492 -14.93 34.03 -3.30
CA THR A 492 -15.09 33.08 -2.21
C THR A 492 -14.97 31.71 -2.81
N ALA A 493 -13.91 31.00 -2.50
CA ALA A 493 -13.79 29.58 -2.82
C ALA A 493 -14.61 28.80 -1.79
N TYR A 494 -15.56 28.01 -2.27
CA TYR A 494 -16.31 27.12 -1.40
C TYR A 494 -15.65 25.76 -1.39
N ASP A 495 -15.33 25.29 -0.19
CA ASP A 495 -15.05 23.90 0.05
C ASP A 495 -16.27 23.05 -0.34
N TRP A 496 -16.05 21.98 -1.08
CA TRP A 496 -16.99 20.87 -1.13
C TRP A 496 -17.23 20.43 0.32
N PRO A 497 -18.46 20.03 0.73
CA PRO A 497 -18.82 19.93 2.12
C PRO A 497 -17.84 19.09 2.94
N SER A 498 -16.92 19.76 3.60
CA SER A 498 -16.09 19.16 4.62
C SER A 498 -16.97 18.88 5.83
N LEU A 499 -16.85 17.70 6.43
CA LEU A 499 -17.49 17.36 7.71
C LEU A 499 -16.95 18.19 8.89
N ASP A 500 -16.05 19.11 8.65
CA ASP A 500 -15.44 19.99 9.66
C ASP A 500 -15.84 21.44 9.40
N ASP A 501 -16.80 21.90 10.19
CA ASP A 501 -17.41 23.25 10.15
C ASP A 501 -16.42 24.40 10.51
N THR A 502 -15.11 24.11 10.58
CA THR A 502 -14.05 25.04 10.99
C THR A 502 -13.17 25.55 9.84
N ALA A 503 -13.34 25.05 8.61
CA ALA A 503 -12.62 25.55 7.46
C ALA A 503 -13.19 26.92 7.05
N HIS A 504 -12.47 27.98 7.33
CA HIS A 504 -12.80 29.31 6.85
C HIS A 504 -12.49 29.39 5.35
N PRO A 505 -13.45 29.83 4.50
CA PRO A 505 -13.17 30.04 3.08
C PRO A 505 -12.06 31.08 2.95
N GLU A 506 -10.99 30.73 2.24
CA GLU A 506 -9.96 31.71 1.92
C GLU A 506 -10.54 32.76 0.98
N GLN A 507 -10.48 34.02 1.38
CA GLN A 507 -10.91 35.13 0.56
C GLN A 507 -9.73 35.68 -0.20
N HIS A 508 -9.78 35.52 -1.51
CA HIS A 508 -8.83 36.18 -2.42
C HIS A 508 -9.54 37.28 -3.19
N GLY A 509 -8.82 38.20 -3.76
CA GLY A 509 -9.46 39.28 -4.45
C GLY A 509 -8.59 40.02 -5.47
N MET A 510 -9.21 40.46 -6.54
CA MET A 510 -8.60 41.37 -7.48
C MET A 510 -9.08 42.80 -7.18
N THR A 511 -8.15 43.73 -7.08
CA THR A 511 -8.46 45.15 -6.92
C THR A 511 -8.07 45.87 -8.19
N LEU A 512 -9.04 46.47 -8.88
CA LEU A 512 -8.83 47.30 -10.04
C LEU A 512 -9.11 48.77 -9.69
N THR A 513 -8.09 49.61 -9.74
CA THR A 513 -8.22 51.06 -9.56
C THR A 513 -8.32 51.74 -10.92
N VAL A 514 -9.44 52.36 -11.18
CA VAL A 514 -9.71 53.06 -12.43
C VAL A 514 -9.70 54.56 -12.20
N ASN A 515 -8.78 55.27 -12.87
CA ASN A 515 -8.71 56.72 -12.85
C ASN A 515 -9.39 57.27 -14.10
N PHE A 516 -10.50 57.95 -13.95
CA PHE A 516 -11.18 58.63 -15.04
C PHE A 516 -10.57 60.01 -15.25
N ARG A 517 -9.98 60.28 -16.43
CA ARG A 517 -9.32 61.53 -16.76
C ARG A 517 -10.01 62.24 -17.94
N ARG A 518 -9.99 63.60 -17.96
CA ARG A 518 -10.34 64.30 -19.15
C ARG A 518 -9.28 64.14 -20.23
N PRO A 519 -9.66 63.94 -21.50
CA PRO A 519 -8.71 63.92 -22.62
C PRO A 519 -7.90 65.21 -22.75
#